data_8a376a6d4796d7a62e1014f9041cf8b4
#
_entry.id   8a376a6d4796d7a62e1014f9041cf8b4
#
_cell.length_a   1.000
_cell.length_b   1.000
_cell.length_c   1.000
_cell.angle_alpha   90.00
_cell.angle_beta   90.00
_cell.angle_gamma   90.00
#
_symmetry.space_group_name_H-M   'P 1'
#
loop_
_entity.id
_entity.type
_entity.pdbx_description
1 polymer ?
#
loop_
_entity_poly.entity_id
_entity_poly.type
_entity_poly.pdbx_seq_one_letter_code
_entity_poly.pdbx_strand_id
1 'polypeptide(L)'
;MRLPLLLAALVAFGSAAAAQTRPAQPPPQPQPPSTANVNLRPIPDGPGKRVAELQGLDKVTARTQRFYAPVGEPTRFGTLAITVSDCLVNVPEAPPESVAYLTIVDNKPGQAAEKLFAGWMFASTPSLSALDHGVYDVRVLSCTTTQGSNSPSSR
;
A
#
# COMPACT_ATOMS: atom_id res chain seq x y z
N MET A 1 86.14 17.58 -44.78
CA MET A 1 85.33 17.96 -43.60
C MET A 1 84.15 17.07 -43.59
N ARG A 2 84.02 16.19 -42.60
CA ARG A 2 82.96 15.14 -42.49
C ARG A 2 81.98 15.57 -41.42
N LEU A 3 80.70 15.68 -41.80
CA LEU A 3 79.60 16.05 -40.93
C LEU A 3 78.91 14.74 -40.41
N PRO A 4 78.77 14.53 -39.12
CA PRO A 4 78.06 13.35 -38.63
C PRO A 4 76.51 13.60 -38.55
N LEU A 5 75.75 12.66 -39.10
CA LEU A 5 74.29 12.56 -38.96
C LEU A 5 73.95 12.17 -37.54
N LEU A 6 73.17 13.00 -36.87
CA LEU A 6 72.51 12.68 -35.60
C LEU A 6 71.18 12.04 -35.90
N LEU A 7 71.02 10.75 -35.60
CA LEU A 7 69.75 10.04 -35.57
C LEU A 7 69.06 10.38 -34.25
N ALA A 8 67.92 11.07 -34.34
CA ALA A 8 66.99 11.25 -33.21
C ALA A 8 66.02 10.05 -33.13
N ALA A 9 66.22 9.26 -32.11
CA ALA A 9 65.29 8.17 -31.80
C ALA A 9 64.04 8.72 -31.08
N LEU A 10 62.84 8.69 -31.71
CA LEU A 10 61.54 8.98 -31.08
C LEU A 10 61.08 7.75 -30.25
N VAL A 11 61.14 7.89 -28.96
CA VAL A 11 60.54 6.91 -28.05
C VAL A 11 59.07 7.25 -27.89
N ALA A 12 58.13 6.46 -28.49
CA ALA A 12 56.72 6.56 -28.30
C ALA A 12 56.33 5.88 -26.98
N PHE A 13 55.96 6.68 -25.98
CA PHE A 13 55.34 6.18 -24.77
C PHE A 13 53.87 5.83 -25.06
N GLY A 14 53.58 4.55 -25.26
CA GLY A 14 52.22 4.04 -25.32
C GLY A 14 51.61 4.01 -23.92
N SER A 15 50.66 4.92 -23.63
CA SER A 15 49.87 4.88 -22.42
C SER A 15 48.85 3.75 -22.51
N ALA A 16 49.09 2.64 -21.83
CA ALA A 16 48.09 1.57 -21.64
C ALA A 16 47.04 2.07 -20.65
N ALA A 17 45.86 2.40 -21.17
CA ALA A 17 44.68 2.66 -20.33
C ALA A 17 44.21 1.33 -19.69
N ALA A 18 44.53 1.13 -18.42
CA ALA A 18 44.00 0.03 -17.64
C ALA A 18 42.47 0.25 -17.43
N ALA A 19 41.66 -0.53 -18.14
CA ALA A 19 40.23 -0.59 -17.89
C ALA A 19 40.01 -1.16 -16.49
N GLN A 20 39.65 -0.29 -15.53
CA GLN A 20 39.24 -0.68 -14.20
C GLN A 20 37.85 -1.32 -14.31
N THR A 21 37.79 -2.62 -14.33
CA THR A 21 36.55 -3.37 -14.14
C THR A 21 36.00 -3.09 -12.72
N ARG A 22 34.97 -2.22 -12.67
CA ARG A 22 34.23 -1.95 -11.45
C ARG A 22 33.60 -3.26 -10.98
N PRO A 23 33.85 -3.71 -9.72
CA PRO A 23 33.18 -4.91 -9.20
C PRO A 23 31.68 -4.72 -9.32
N ALA A 24 31.01 -5.71 -9.91
CA ALA A 24 29.54 -5.71 -9.98
C ALA A 24 28.99 -5.62 -8.55
N GLN A 25 28.21 -4.56 -8.26
CA GLN A 25 27.48 -4.47 -7.00
C GLN A 25 26.51 -5.66 -6.93
N PRO A 26 26.47 -6.39 -5.80
CA PRO A 26 25.46 -7.43 -5.61
C PRO A 26 24.08 -6.78 -5.76
N PRO A 27 23.10 -7.51 -6.32
CA PRO A 27 21.74 -7.02 -6.43
C PRO A 27 21.24 -6.59 -5.05
N PRO A 28 20.40 -5.52 -4.95
CA PRO A 28 19.83 -5.09 -3.69
C PRO A 28 19.14 -6.28 -3.02
N GLN A 29 19.62 -6.69 -1.86
CA GLN A 29 18.93 -7.71 -1.08
C GLN A 29 17.56 -7.14 -0.68
N PRO A 30 16.48 -7.94 -0.76
CA PRO A 30 15.20 -7.54 -0.20
C PRO A 30 15.44 -7.19 1.27
N GLN A 31 15.31 -5.91 1.60
CA GLN A 31 15.37 -5.49 3.00
C GLN A 31 14.17 -6.16 3.70
N PRO A 32 14.40 -6.84 4.84
CA PRO A 32 13.28 -7.30 5.65
C PRO A 32 12.40 -6.07 5.94
N PRO A 33 11.08 -6.22 5.92
CA PRO A 33 10.18 -5.12 6.23
C PRO A 33 10.67 -4.53 7.55
N SER A 34 10.98 -3.25 7.54
CA SER A 34 11.33 -2.52 8.75
C SER A 34 10.24 -2.86 9.76
N THR A 35 10.59 -3.44 10.90
CA THR A 35 9.71 -3.51 12.05
C THR A 35 9.51 -2.07 12.52
N ALA A 36 8.76 -1.31 11.72
CA ALA A 36 8.30 0.00 12.13
C ALA A 36 7.52 -0.25 13.43
N ASN A 37 7.90 0.44 14.49
CA ASN A 37 7.17 0.40 15.75
C ASN A 37 5.73 0.80 15.46
N VAL A 38 4.87 -0.21 15.28
CA VAL A 38 3.47 -0.02 14.96
C VAL A 38 2.78 0.19 16.29
N ASN A 39 2.62 1.46 16.68
CA ASN A 39 1.87 1.86 17.87
C ASN A 39 0.44 2.21 17.44
N LEU A 40 -0.32 1.19 17.06
CA LEU A 40 -1.70 1.34 16.64
C LEU A 40 -2.58 1.76 17.81
N ARG A 41 -3.43 2.73 17.57
CA ARG A 41 -4.44 3.20 18.52
C ARG A 41 -5.77 3.45 17.81
N PRO A 42 -6.89 3.33 18.51
CA PRO A 42 -8.16 3.81 17.99
C PRO A 42 -8.06 5.30 17.64
N ILE A 43 -8.74 5.71 16.59
CA ILE A 43 -8.91 7.14 16.31
C ILE A 43 -9.59 7.76 17.53
N PRO A 44 -9.09 8.90 18.04
CA PRO A 44 -9.73 9.60 19.17
C PRO A 44 -11.21 9.85 18.88
N ASP A 45 -12.05 9.63 19.88
CA ASP A 45 -13.48 9.94 19.78
C ASP A 45 -13.64 11.44 19.51
N GLY A 46 -14.30 11.75 18.40
CA GLY A 46 -14.61 13.10 17.94
C GLY A 46 -16.11 13.22 17.65
N PRO A 47 -16.59 14.38 17.20
CA PRO A 47 -18.00 14.59 16.85
C PRO A 47 -18.39 13.88 15.56
N GLY A 48 -18.15 12.58 15.45
CA GLY A 48 -18.46 11.79 14.27
C GLY A 48 -18.29 10.28 14.50
N LYS A 49 -18.81 9.49 13.57
CA LYS A 49 -18.58 8.05 13.60
C LYS A 49 -17.21 7.71 13.08
N ARG A 50 -16.53 6.76 13.71
CA ARG A 50 -15.30 6.16 13.16
C ARG A 50 -15.66 5.38 11.89
N VAL A 51 -14.91 5.59 10.82
CA VAL A 51 -15.11 4.93 9.52
C VAL A 51 -13.78 4.44 8.95
N ALA A 52 -13.82 3.31 8.27
CA ALA A 52 -12.78 2.91 7.35
C ALA A 52 -13.11 3.45 5.96
N GLU A 53 -12.18 4.14 5.32
CA GLU A 53 -12.21 4.38 3.89
C GLU A 53 -11.70 3.14 3.18
N LEU A 54 -12.54 2.55 2.36
CA LEU A 54 -12.26 1.33 1.61
C LEU A 54 -12.25 1.62 0.11
N GLN A 55 -11.46 0.86 -0.62
CA GLN A 55 -11.54 0.78 -2.08
C GLN A 55 -11.98 -0.63 -2.47
N GLY A 56 -13.08 -0.70 -3.22
CA GLY A 56 -13.50 -1.90 -3.90
C GLY A 56 -13.08 -1.87 -5.37
N LEU A 57 -12.70 -3.01 -5.91
CA LEU A 57 -12.46 -3.25 -7.33
C LEU A 57 -13.42 -4.34 -7.82
N ASP A 58 -14.18 -4.04 -8.85
CA ASP A 58 -14.86 -5.05 -9.67
C ASP A 58 -13.89 -5.49 -10.77
N LYS A 59 -13.40 -6.73 -10.67
CA LYS A 59 -12.40 -7.31 -11.57
C LYS A 59 -12.96 -7.58 -12.97
N VAL A 60 -14.29 -7.76 -13.09
CA VAL A 60 -14.95 -8.04 -14.37
C VAL A 60 -15.04 -6.77 -15.21
N THR A 61 -15.38 -5.65 -14.58
CA THR A 61 -15.56 -4.36 -15.25
C THR A 61 -14.33 -3.45 -15.14
N ALA A 62 -13.32 -3.86 -14.37
CA ALA A 62 -12.12 -3.07 -14.02
C ALA A 62 -12.46 -1.72 -13.37
N ARG A 63 -13.61 -1.62 -12.69
CA ARG A 63 -14.04 -0.39 -12.03
C ARG A 63 -13.64 -0.40 -10.56
N THR A 64 -13.06 0.70 -10.11
CA THR A 64 -12.77 0.96 -8.71
C THR A 64 -13.74 1.98 -8.14
N GLN A 65 -14.13 1.76 -6.88
CA GLN A 65 -14.97 2.67 -6.12
C GLN A 65 -14.42 2.85 -4.72
N ARG A 66 -14.35 4.09 -4.24
CA ARG A 66 -14.08 4.39 -2.83
C ARG A 66 -15.39 4.57 -2.08
N PHE A 67 -15.45 4.04 -0.88
CA PHE A 67 -16.62 4.16 -0.01
C PHE A 67 -16.22 4.13 1.45
N TYR A 68 -17.08 4.64 2.30
CA TYR A 68 -16.87 4.67 3.75
C TYR A 68 -17.70 3.58 4.42
N ALA A 69 -17.07 2.81 5.29
CA ALA A 69 -17.70 1.77 6.09
C ALA A 69 -17.62 2.19 7.57
N PRO A 70 -18.75 2.59 8.18
CA PRO A 70 -18.80 2.92 9.60
C PRO A 70 -18.44 1.71 10.45
N VAL A 71 -17.68 1.92 11.52
CA VAL A 71 -17.34 0.85 12.48
C VAL A 71 -18.60 0.35 13.15
N GLY A 72 -18.79 -0.97 13.12
CA GLY A 72 -19.97 -1.64 13.69
C GLY A 72 -21.19 -1.75 12.76
N GLU A 73 -21.16 -1.11 11.57
CA GLU A 73 -22.28 -1.13 10.64
C GLU A 73 -21.93 -1.89 9.35
N PRO A 74 -22.81 -2.74 8.81
CA PRO A 74 -22.57 -3.44 7.56
C PRO A 74 -22.67 -2.47 6.38
N THR A 75 -21.68 -2.49 5.50
CA THR A 75 -21.63 -1.74 4.23
C THR A 75 -21.61 -2.71 3.06
N ARG A 76 -22.27 -2.37 1.94
CA ARG A 76 -22.34 -3.23 0.76
C ARG A 76 -21.42 -2.76 -0.35
N PHE A 77 -20.76 -3.73 -1.00
CA PHE A 77 -20.05 -3.54 -2.26
C PHE A 77 -20.30 -4.76 -3.17
N GLY A 78 -21.08 -4.57 -4.24
CA GLY A 78 -21.55 -5.67 -5.07
C GLY A 78 -22.39 -6.66 -4.24
N THR A 79 -22.01 -7.94 -4.26
CA THR A 79 -22.64 -8.98 -3.44
C THR A 79 -22.04 -9.07 -2.02
N LEU A 80 -20.95 -8.34 -1.78
CA LEU A 80 -20.24 -8.38 -0.50
C LEU A 80 -20.95 -7.52 0.55
N ALA A 81 -21.15 -8.08 1.74
CA ALA A 81 -21.49 -7.36 2.96
C ALA A 81 -20.21 -7.27 3.81
N ILE A 82 -19.76 -6.06 4.07
CA ILE A 82 -18.50 -5.75 4.75
C ILE A 82 -18.82 -5.10 6.08
N THR A 83 -18.35 -5.68 7.17
CA THR A 83 -18.47 -5.11 8.52
C THR A 83 -17.08 -4.79 9.04
N VAL A 84 -16.85 -3.53 9.38
CA VAL A 84 -15.64 -3.07 10.06
C VAL A 84 -15.86 -3.16 11.56
N SER A 85 -15.15 -4.03 12.25
CA SER A 85 -15.27 -4.15 13.71
C SER A 85 -14.37 -3.17 14.45
N ASP A 86 -13.21 -2.84 13.87
CA ASP A 86 -12.30 -1.84 14.41
C ASP A 86 -11.48 -1.15 13.32
N CYS A 87 -11.02 0.07 13.59
CA CYS A 87 -10.20 0.88 12.69
C CYS A 87 -9.19 1.67 13.50
N LEU A 88 -7.91 1.35 13.31
CA LEU A 88 -6.79 1.86 14.08
C LEU A 88 -5.86 2.66 13.19
N VAL A 89 -5.20 3.66 13.76
CA VAL A 89 -4.16 4.45 13.10
C VAL A 89 -2.88 4.42 13.91
N ASN A 90 -1.75 4.61 13.24
CA ASN A 90 -0.49 4.76 13.94
C ASN A 90 -0.42 6.12 14.65
N VAL A 91 0.45 6.21 15.67
CA VAL A 91 0.70 7.48 16.35
C VAL A 91 1.35 8.49 15.39
N PRO A 92 1.15 9.82 15.54
CA PRO A 92 1.64 10.84 14.61
C PRO A 92 3.15 10.85 14.40
N GLU A 93 3.90 10.38 15.38
CA GLU A 93 5.37 10.34 15.38
C GLU A 93 5.95 9.14 14.62
N ALA A 94 5.10 8.17 14.28
CA ALA A 94 5.46 6.97 13.52
C ALA A 94 5.00 7.09 12.06
N PRO A 95 5.55 6.27 11.13
CA PRO A 95 5.09 6.24 9.75
C PRO A 95 3.57 6.06 9.66
N PRO A 96 2.88 6.77 8.76
CA PRO A 96 1.44 6.65 8.61
C PRO A 96 1.02 5.20 8.33
N GLU A 97 0.09 4.68 9.12
CA GLU A 97 -0.52 3.38 8.94
C GLU A 97 -1.99 3.44 9.35
N SER A 98 -2.83 2.74 8.63
CA SER A 98 -4.22 2.50 8.98
C SER A 98 -4.52 1.02 8.87
N VAL A 99 -5.15 0.47 9.89
CA VAL A 99 -5.43 -0.96 9.98
C VAL A 99 -6.89 -1.14 10.38
N ALA A 100 -7.63 -1.95 9.62
CA ALA A 100 -9.02 -2.23 9.96
C ALA A 100 -9.26 -3.73 10.09
N TYR A 101 -10.06 -4.12 11.10
CA TYR A 101 -10.55 -5.49 11.20
C TYR A 101 -11.85 -5.61 10.42
N LEU A 102 -11.84 -6.41 9.36
CA LEU A 102 -12.97 -6.62 8.47
C LEU A 102 -13.55 -8.04 8.62
N THR A 103 -14.86 -8.12 8.56
CA THR A 103 -15.56 -9.37 8.25
C THR A 103 -16.30 -9.17 6.93
N ILE A 104 -16.05 -10.04 5.96
CA ILE A 104 -16.65 -9.96 4.62
C ILE A 104 -17.43 -11.23 4.35
N VAL A 105 -18.71 -11.05 4.01
CA VAL A 105 -19.65 -12.13 3.67
C VAL A 105 -20.14 -11.89 2.24
N ASP A 106 -20.09 -12.90 1.41
CA ASP A 106 -20.66 -12.86 0.06
C ASP A 106 -22.12 -13.35 0.09
N ASN A 107 -23.01 -12.53 -0.46
CA ASN A 107 -24.44 -12.79 -0.52
C ASN A 107 -24.89 -12.90 -1.98
N LYS A 108 -24.44 -13.95 -2.66
CA LYS A 108 -24.84 -14.21 -4.06
C LYS A 108 -26.32 -14.55 -4.15
N PRO A 109 -27.05 -14.01 -5.13
CA PRO A 109 -28.44 -14.38 -5.35
C PRO A 109 -28.62 -15.90 -5.53
N GLY A 110 -29.57 -16.47 -4.80
CA GLY A 110 -29.89 -17.91 -4.89
C GLY A 110 -28.90 -18.85 -4.22
N GLN A 111 -27.92 -18.32 -3.47
CA GLN A 111 -26.95 -19.12 -2.72
C GLN A 111 -26.99 -18.76 -1.24
N ALA A 112 -26.51 -19.65 -0.39
CA ALA A 112 -26.32 -19.35 1.03
C ALA A 112 -25.21 -18.30 1.18
N ALA A 113 -25.34 -17.43 2.17
CA ALA A 113 -24.31 -16.45 2.51
C ALA A 113 -23.02 -17.15 2.94
N GLU A 114 -21.89 -16.75 2.37
CA GLU A 114 -20.57 -17.34 2.63
C GLU A 114 -19.63 -16.31 3.25
N LYS A 115 -19.04 -16.62 4.40
CA LYS A 115 -18.01 -15.79 5.01
C LYS A 115 -16.68 -16.05 4.33
N LEU A 116 -16.18 -15.06 3.60
CA LEU A 116 -14.93 -15.15 2.81
C LEU A 116 -13.71 -14.64 3.55
N PHE A 117 -13.89 -13.68 4.47
CA PHE A 117 -12.77 -13.04 5.14
C PHE A 117 -13.15 -12.65 6.57
N ALA A 118 -12.20 -12.79 7.48
CA ALA A 118 -12.25 -12.21 8.82
C ALA A 118 -10.81 -11.98 9.30
N GLY A 119 -10.40 -10.72 9.42
CA GLY A 119 -9.02 -10.39 9.77
C GLY A 119 -8.68 -8.92 9.65
N TRP A 120 -7.42 -8.61 9.96
CA TRP A 120 -6.85 -7.28 9.81
C TRP A 120 -6.36 -7.05 8.39
N MET A 121 -6.73 -5.91 7.81
CA MET A 121 -6.17 -5.39 6.57
C MET A 121 -5.38 -4.12 6.83
N PHE A 122 -4.23 -4.01 6.18
CA PHE A 122 -3.25 -2.92 6.34
C PHE A 122 -3.27 -2.01 5.12
N ALA A 123 -3.35 -0.70 5.33
CA ALA A 123 -3.37 0.26 4.22
C ALA A 123 -2.02 0.34 3.51
N SER A 124 -0.90 0.31 4.24
CA SER A 124 0.45 0.37 3.68
C SER A 124 0.89 -0.90 2.97
N THR A 125 0.31 -2.07 3.35
CA THR A 125 0.73 -3.37 2.86
C THR A 125 -0.49 -4.26 2.54
N PRO A 126 -1.30 -3.89 1.54
CA PRO A 126 -2.56 -4.58 1.27
C PRO A 126 -2.40 -6.06 0.88
N SER A 127 -1.23 -6.44 0.35
CA SER A 127 -0.94 -7.84 -0.02
C SER A 127 -0.69 -8.76 1.18
N LEU A 128 -0.50 -8.22 2.37
CA LEU A 128 -0.25 -9.01 3.58
C LEU A 128 -1.51 -9.80 4.01
N SER A 129 -2.69 -9.22 3.77
CA SER A 129 -3.97 -9.80 4.15
C SER A 129 -5.03 -9.33 3.14
N ALA A 130 -5.14 -10.04 2.02
CA ALA A 130 -6.03 -9.70 0.92
C ALA A 130 -7.28 -10.60 0.92
N LEU A 131 -8.38 -10.06 0.37
CA LEU A 131 -9.56 -10.85 0.07
C LEU A 131 -9.29 -11.75 -1.13
N ASP A 132 -9.50 -13.06 -0.98
CA ASP A 132 -9.51 -13.99 -2.10
C ASP A 132 -10.96 -14.14 -2.62
N HIS A 133 -11.26 -13.47 -3.75
CA HIS A 133 -12.57 -13.54 -4.39
C HIS A 133 -12.44 -13.35 -5.91
N GLY A 134 -13.16 -14.15 -6.69
CA GLY A 134 -13.02 -14.18 -8.16
C GLY A 134 -13.46 -12.89 -8.88
N VAL A 135 -14.42 -12.14 -8.32
CA VAL A 135 -15.03 -10.96 -8.95
C VAL A 135 -14.60 -9.66 -8.28
N TYR A 136 -14.48 -9.64 -6.97
CA TYR A 136 -14.23 -8.42 -6.22
C TYR A 136 -12.88 -8.45 -5.51
N ASP A 137 -12.30 -7.28 -5.31
CA ASP A 137 -11.22 -7.04 -4.39
C ASP A 137 -11.57 -5.87 -3.47
N VAL A 138 -11.12 -5.92 -2.22
CA VAL A 138 -11.36 -4.88 -1.21
C VAL A 138 -10.08 -4.62 -0.47
N ARG A 139 -9.74 -3.33 -0.32
CA ARG A 139 -8.59 -2.91 0.49
C ARG A 139 -8.92 -1.72 1.37
N VAL A 140 -8.25 -1.61 2.48
CA VAL A 140 -8.27 -0.44 3.37
C VAL A 140 -7.40 0.66 2.76
N LEU A 141 -7.90 1.90 2.76
CA LEU A 141 -7.14 3.09 2.39
C LEU A 141 -6.77 3.92 3.61
N SER A 142 -7.73 4.15 4.49
CA SER A 142 -7.51 4.96 5.69
C SER A 142 -8.56 4.66 6.77
N CYS A 143 -8.24 5.09 7.98
CA CYS A 143 -9.17 5.17 9.10
C CYS A 143 -9.40 6.63 9.45
N THR A 144 -10.65 7.09 9.55
CA THR A 144 -10.99 8.48 9.85
C THR A 144 -12.29 8.57 10.65
N THR A 145 -12.70 9.79 11.00
CA THR A 145 -14.03 10.08 11.55
C THR A 145 -14.84 10.85 10.51
N THR A 146 -16.09 10.44 10.29
CA THR A 146 -17.02 11.30 9.55
C THR A 146 -17.35 12.48 10.43
N GLN A 147 -16.96 13.68 10.02
CA GLN A 147 -17.56 14.88 10.59
C GLN A 147 -19.04 14.86 10.22
N GLY A 148 -19.93 14.89 11.21
CA GLY A 148 -21.36 14.98 10.95
C GLY A 148 -21.58 16.12 9.96
N SER A 149 -22.11 15.82 8.79
CA SER A 149 -22.53 16.84 7.85
C SER A 149 -23.67 17.61 8.53
N ASN A 150 -23.35 18.74 9.15
CA ASN A 150 -24.33 19.79 9.40
C ASN A 150 -24.76 20.28 8.04
N SER A 151 -25.74 19.60 7.41
CA SER A 151 -26.52 20.18 6.34
C SER A 151 -27.18 21.42 6.92
N PRO A 152 -26.89 22.63 6.42
CA PRO A 152 -27.70 23.78 6.77
C PRO A 152 -29.10 23.48 6.22
N SER A 153 -30.05 23.31 7.14
CA SER A 153 -31.47 23.27 6.81
C SER A 153 -31.78 24.57 6.06
N SER A 154 -31.98 24.47 4.76
CA SER A 154 -32.51 25.58 3.97
C SER A 154 -33.94 25.83 4.43
N ARG A 155 -34.13 27.01 5.04
CA ARG A 155 -35.45 27.63 5.16
C ARG A 155 -35.89 28.19 3.84
#